data_a0f4596e1f7deac260f78900ab614165
#
_entry.id   a0f4596e1f7deac260f78900ab614165
#
_cell.length_a   1.000
_cell.length_b   1.000
_cell.length_c   1.000
_cell.angle_alpha   90.00
_cell.angle_beta   90.00
_cell.angle_gamma   90.00
#
_symmetry.space_group_name_H-M   'P 1'
#
loop_
_entity.id
_entity.type
_entity.pdbx_description
1 polymer ?
#
loop_
_entity_poly.entity_id
_entity_poly.type
_entity_poly.pdbx_seq_one_letter_code
_entity_poly.pdbx_strand_id
1 'polypeptide(L)'
;LDWSYFAPFDGFKKLLTEMNIYEYQLMIDREGKESHTLNSAIDVGLENVTEEDSKDYVGIRMADMLVGLISRLMQSLKVSLTGNYKEGKIKRTLLDSGWFAVNQRQLDLYKKLYRAICENNKYWYKTFSGIYSDDLVSFVALLQFMNHFSDADEIRKSNIEMQPEYYNAFVCESLNKRYEIMRNKLPIYPIL
;
A
#
# COMPACT_ATOMS: atom_id res chain seq x y z
N LEU A 1 -3.93 24.86 6.81
CA LEU A 1 -3.37 23.68 6.14
C LEU A 1 -4.15 22.44 6.58
N ASP A 2 -4.79 21.77 5.65
CA ASP A 2 -5.41 20.48 5.92
C ASP A 2 -4.34 19.39 5.80
N TRP A 3 -3.84 18.92 6.93
CA TRP A 3 -2.77 17.92 6.99
C TRP A 3 -3.15 16.57 6.37
N SER A 4 -4.45 16.28 6.23
CA SER A 4 -4.92 15.04 5.63
C SER A 4 -4.55 14.95 4.15
N TYR A 5 -4.52 16.07 3.44
CA TYR A 5 -4.15 16.16 2.03
C TYR A 5 -2.69 16.57 1.83
N PHE A 6 -2.12 17.34 2.75
CA PHE A 6 -0.75 17.84 2.63
C PHE A 6 0.29 16.72 2.55
N ALA A 7 0.23 15.77 3.47
CA ALA A 7 1.24 14.72 3.57
C ALA A 7 1.34 13.81 2.31
N PRO A 8 0.23 13.37 1.70
CA PRO A 8 0.28 12.64 0.42
C PRO A 8 0.94 13.43 -0.71
N PHE A 9 0.62 14.72 -0.85
CA PHE A 9 1.19 15.55 -1.91
C PHE A 9 2.65 15.89 -1.67
N ASP A 10 3.09 16.11 -0.43
CA ASP A 10 4.50 16.27 -0.10
C ASP A 10 5.30 15.00 -0.45
N GLY A 11 4.75 13.83 -0.13
CA GLY A 11 5.32 12.55 -0.52
C GLY A 11 5.41 12.38 -2.04
N PHE A 12 4.36 12.76 -2.77
CA PHE A 12 4.33 12.70 -4.23
C PHE A 12 5.36 13.66 -4.85
N LYS A 13 5.47 14.89 -4.36
CA LYS A 13 6.48 15.85 -4.79
C LYS A 13 7.91 15.31 -4.61
N LYS A 14 8.17 14.70 -3.45
CA LYS A 14 9.47 14.03 -3.19
C LYS A 14 9.74 12.90 -4.18
N LEU A 15 8.72 12.09 -4.50
CA LEU A 15 8.84 11.05 -5.52
C LEU A 15 9.21 11.63 -6.88
N LEU A 16 8.51 12.66 -7.35
CA LEU A 16 8.80 13.32 -8.63
C LEU A 16 10.25 13.82 -8.66
N THR A 17 10.71 14.44 -7.59
CA THR A 17 12.08 14.94 -7.46
C THR A 17 13.11 13.79 -7.50
N GLU A 18 12.88 12.71 -6.75
CA GLU A 18 13.76 11.53 -6.73
C GLU A 18 13.86 10.84 -8.09
N MET A 19 12.75 10.86 -8.85
CA MET A 19 12.65 10.26 -10.18
C MET A 19 13.14 11.19 -11.30
N ASN A 20 13.49 12.44 -11.00
CA ASN A 20 13.78 13.50 -11.96
C ASN A 20 12.64 13.74 -12.97
N ILE A 21 11.40 13.66 -12.50
CA ILE A 21 10.19 13.93 -13.29
C ILE A 21 9.82 15.39 -13.10
N TYR A 22 10.07 16.21 -14.10
CA TYR A 22 9.77 17.66 -14.09
C TYR A 22 8.61 18.02 -15.01
N GLU A 23 8.35 17.20 -16.02
CA GLU A 23 7.23 17.36 -16.94
C GLU A 23 6.13 16.37 -16.57
N TYR A 24 5.08 16.86 -15.95
CA TYR A 24 3.90 16.07 -15.58
C TYR A 24 2.65 16.95 -15.58
N GLN A 25 1.50 16.33 -15.65
CA GLN A 25 0.19 16.92 -15.39
C GLN A 25 -0.48 16.09 -14.28
N LEU A 26 -0.87 16.74 -13.20
CA LEU A 26 -1.62 16.11 -12.11
C LEU A 26 -3.08 16.49 -12.23
N MET A 27 -3.92 15.52 -12.53
CA MET A 27 -5.36 15.68 -12.55
C MET A 27 -5.96 15.13 -11.26
N ILE A 28 -6.75 15.95 -10.59
CA ILE A 28 -7.42 15.61 -9.33
C ILE A 28 -8.92 15.58 -9.59
N ASP A 29 -9.63 14.62 -9.01
CA ASP A 29 -11.10 14.60 -9.10
C ASP A 29 -11.69 15.79 -8.36
N ARG A 30 -12.70 16.40 -8.95
CA ARG A 30 -13.35 17.60 -8.41
C ARG A 30 -14.17 17.23 -7.17
N GLU A 31 -13.76 17.76 -6.02
CA GLU A 31 -14.41 17.57 -4.73
C GLU A 31 -15.32 18.78 -4.39
N GLY A 32 -16.57 18.73 -4.82
CA GLY A 32 -17.58 19.71 -4.38
C GLY A 32 -17.26 21.17 -4.75
N LYS A 33 -17.46 22.09 -3.79
CA LYS A 33 -17.31 23.54 -4.03
C LYS A 33 -15.99 24.15 -3.51
N GLU A 34 -15.26 23.45 -2.67
CA GLU A 34 -14.17 24.06 -1.89
C GLU A 34 -12.76 23.61 -2.28
N SER A 35 -12.55 22.89 -3.35
CA SER A 35 -11.23 22.54 -3.94
C SER A 35 -10.09 22.33 -2.91
N HIS A 36 -10.38 21.72 -1.76
CA HIS A 36 -9.40 21.56 -0.67
C HIS A 36 -8.18 20.75 -1.14
N THR A 37 -8.42 19.71 -1.92
CA THR A 37 -7.38 18.83 -2.45
C THR A 37 -6.49 19.57 -3.43
N LEU A 38 -7.07 20.36 -4.35
CA LEU A 38 -6.31 21.20 -5.29
C LEU A 38 -5.45 22.23 -4.54
N ASN A 39 -6.06 22.94 -3.58
CA ASN A 39 -5.34 23.95 -2.79
C ASN A 39 -4.17 23.35 -2.02
N SER A 40 -4.35 22.17 -1.42
CA SER A 40 -3.28 21.46 -0.73
C SER A 40 -2.14 21.02 -1.64
N ALA A 41 -2.44 20.63 -2.88
CA ALA A 41 -1.42 20.29 -3.88
C ALA A 41 -0.61 21.54 -4.28
N ILE A 42 -1.28 22.68 -4.48
CA ILE A 42 -0.63 23.97 -4.79
C ILE A 42 0.21 24.46 -3.59
N ASP A 43 -0.30 24.35 -2.38
CA ASP A 43 0.42 24.76 -1.15
C ASP A 43 1.70 23.98 -0.92
N VAL A 44 1.73 22.71 -1.32
CA VAL A 44 2.95 21.89 -1.34
C VAL A 44 3.93 22.34 -2.44
N GLY A 45 3.45 23.13 -3.42
CA GLY A 45 4.23 23.60 -4.56
C GLY A 45 4.34 22.55 -5.66
N LEU A 46 3.27 21.79 -5.90
CA LEU A 46 3.09 21.02 -7.12
C LEU A 46 2.63 21.97 -8.23
N GLU A 47 3.22 21.81 -9.40
CA GLU A 47 2.89 22.58 -10.59
C GLU A 47 2.00 21.75 -11.53
N ASN A 48 1.35 22.40 -12.50
CA ASN A 48 0.50 21.75 -13.49
C ASN A 48 -0.60 20.84 -12.89
N VAL A 49 -1.26 21.33 -11.84
CA VAL A 49 -2.37 20.65 -11.17
C VAL A 49 -3.70 21.22 -11.65
N THR A 50 -4.62 20.35 -12.02
CA THR A 50 -5.99 20.72 -12.44
C THR A 50 -7.02 19.87 -11.73
N GLU A 51 -8.19 20.47 -11.43
CA GLU A 51 -9.37 19.72 -11.01
C GLU A 51 -10.25 19.42 -12.22
N GLU A 52 -10.58 18.15 -12.39
CA GLU A 52 -11.35 17.65 -13.51
C GLU A 52 -12.53 16.78 -13.02
N ASP A 53 -13.60 16.73 -13.78
CA ASP A 53 -14.71 15.83 -13.47
C ASP A 53 -14.35 14.40 -13.90
N SER A 54 -14.41 13.46 -12.98
CA SER A 54 -14.13 12.04 -13.25
C SER A 54 -15.03 11.45 -14.34
N LYS A 55 -16.19 12.06 -14.64
CA LYS A 55 -17.05 11.64 -15.75
C LYS A 55 -16.37 11.82 -17.10
N ASP A 56 -15.56 12.85 -17.24
CA ASP A 56 -14.91 13.21 -18.50
C ASP A 56 -13.54 12.55 -18.66
N TYR A 57 -12.91 12.12 -17.53
CA TYR A 57 -11.55 11.59 -17.51
C TYR A 57 -11.48 10.13 -17.04
N VAL A 58 -11.21 9.23 -17.99
CA VAL A 58 -11.09 7.78 -17.71
C VAL A 58 -9.97 7.50 -16.71
N GLY A 59 -8.86 8.24 -16.76
CA GLY A 59 -7.71 8.06 -15.85
C GLY A 59 -8.09 8.25 -14.40
N ILE A 60 -8.90 9.27 -14.07
CA ILE A 60 -9.37 9.52 -12.70
C ILE A 60 -10.25 8.35 -12.23
N ARG A 61 -11.22 7.91 -13.05
CA ARG A 61 -12.05 6.73 -12.71
C ARG A 61 -11.23 5.46 -12.48
N MET A 62 -10.19 5.25 -13.30
CA MET A 62 -9.29 4.10 -13.10
C MET A 62 -8.51 4.21 -11.79
N ALA A 63 -8.03 5.40 -11.44
CA ALA A 63 -7.35 5.63 -10.17
C ALA A 63 -8.27 5.32 -8.99
N ASP A 64 -9.51 5.82 -9.00
CA ASP A 64 -10.52 5.54 -7.97
C ASP A 64 -10.82 4.05 -7.81
N MET A 65 -10.98 3.35 -8.94
CA MET A 65 -11.20 1.90 -8.91
C MET A 65 -10.01 1.15 -8.30
N LEU A 66 -8.78 1.54 -8.65
CA LEU A 66 -7.58 0.91 -8.12
C LEU A 66 -7.40 1.20 -6.62
N VAL A 67 -7.60 2.45 -6.21
CA VAL A 67 -7.56 2.84 -4.79
C VAL A 67 -8.63 2.09 -4.00
N GLY A 68 -9.85 2.01 -4.51
CA GLY A 68 -10.95 1.27 -3.89
C GLY A 68 -10.64 -0.22 -3.74
N LEU A 69 -10.06 -0.86 -4.76
CA LEU A 69 -9.65 -2.27 -4.72
C LEU A 69 -8.55 -2.50 -3.67
N ILE A 70 -7.48 -1.71 -3.71
CA ILE A 70 -6.34 -1.82 -2.81
C ILE A 70 -6.78 -1.57 -1.36
N SER A 71 -7.56 -0.52 -1.11
CA SER A 71 -8.04 -0.17 0.22
C SER A 71 -8.92 -1.27 0.82
N ARG A 72 -9.81 -1.88 0.03
CA ARG A 72 -10.65 -3.00 0.48
C ARG A 72 -9.82 -4.24 0.80
N LEU A 73 -8.83 -4.56 -0.03
CA LEU A 73 -7.94 -5.69 0.21
C LEU A 73 -7.11 -5.48 1.49
N MET A 74 -6.54 -4.29 1.67
CA MET A 74 -5.80 -3.94 2.88
C MET A 74 -6.69 -3.99 4.13
N GLN A 75 -7.91 -3.46 4.06
CA GLN A 75 -8.86 -3.51 5.17
C GLN A 75 -9.27 -4.94 5.52
N SER A 76 -9.54 -5.79 4.52
CA SER A 76 -9.85 -7.19 4.73
C SER A 76 -8.69 -7.95 5.38
N LEU A 77 -7.47 -7.69 4.92
CA LEU A 77 -6.25 -8.26 5.48
C LEU A 77 -6.05 -7.83 6.94
N LYS A 78 -6.22 -6.54 7.22
CA LYS A 78 -6.14 -5.98 8.58
C LYS A 78 -7.14 -6.65 9.52
N VAL A 79 -8.41 -6.73 9.12
CA VAL A 79 -9.46 -7.38 9.92
C VAL A 79 -9.14 -8.85 10.17
N SER A 80 -8.66 -9.57 9.16
CA SER A 80 -8.31 -10.99 9.28
C SER A 80 -7.10 -11.25 10.18
N LEU A 81 -6.14 -10.31 10.21
CA LEU A 81 -4.97 -10.38 11.10
C LEU A 81 -5.24 -9.86 12.51
N THR A 82 -6.34 -9.12 12.71
CA THR A 82 -6.71 -8.60 14.03
C THR A 82 -7.62 -9.59 14.71
N GLY A 83 -7.14 -10.34 15.68
CA GLY A 83 -7.96 -11.25 16.48
C GLY A 83 -8.97 -10.52 17.35
N ASN A 84 -10.00 -11.25 17.81
CA ASN A 84 -11.02 -10.72 18.70
C ASN A 84 -10.41 -10.09 19.95
N TYR A 85 -10.76 -8.83 20.19
CA TYR A 85 -10.44 -8.11 21.42
C TYR A 85 -11.15 -8.77 22.61
N LYS A 86 -10.47 -9.67 23.30
CA LYS A 86 -10.82 -10.04 24.67
C LYS A 86 -9.69 -9.54 25.56
N GLU A 87 -10.02 -8.71 26.54
CA GLU A 87 -9.14 -8.25 27.61
C GLU A 87 -8.05 -7.22 27.26
N GLY A 88 -8.32 -6.26 26.36
CA GLY A 88 -7.42 -5.10 26.15
C GLY A 88 -6.06 -5.40 25.52
N LYS A 89 -5.81 -6.64 25.08
CA LYS A 89 -4.59 -7.04 24.38
C LYS A 89 -4.89 -7.28 22.90
N ILE A 90 -4.20 -6.57 22.02
CA ILE A 90 -4.21 -6.84 20.59
C ILE A 90 -3.44 -8.12 20.35
N LYS A 91 -4.14 -9.20 20.04
CA LYS A 91 -3.51 -10.44 19.58
C LYS A 91 -3.65 -10.52 18.07
N ARG A 92 -2.54 -10.46 17.35
CA ARG A 92 -2.53 -10.79 15.93
C ARG A 92 -2.76 -12.29 15.77
N THR A 93 -3.63 -12.64 14.84
CA THR A 93 -3.91 -14.03 14.47
C THR A 93 -3.26 -14.33 13.14
N LEU A 94 -3.04 -15.61 12.85
CA LEU A 94 -2.69 -16.06 11.51
C LEU A 94 -3.87 -15.81 10.57
N LEU A 95 -3.56 -15.62 9.28
CA LEU A 95 -4.61 -15.62 8.26
C LEU A 95 -5.27 -17.00 8.22
N ASP A 96 -6.56 -17.02 7.87
CA ASP A 96 -7.25 -18.27 7.57
C ASP A 96 -6.68 -18.90 6.28
N SER A 97 -6.63 -20.24 6.22
CA SER A 97 -6.13 -20.98 5.06
C SER A 97 -6.92 -20.65 3.77
N GLY A 98 -8.16 -20.21 3.91
CA GLY A 98 -9.00 -19.74 2.80
C GLY A 98 -8.41 -18.57 2.01
N TRP A 99 -7.53 -17.77 2.61
CA TRP A 99 -6.80 -16.71 1.90
C TRP A 99 -5.87 -17.26 0.80
N PHE A 100 -5.44 -18.50 0.94
CA PHE A 100 -4.53 -19.18 0.03
C PHE A 100 -5.25 -20.13 -0.93
N ALA A 101 -6.54 -20.37 -0.72
CA ALA A 101 -7.39 -21.18 -1.61
C ALA A 101 -7.81 -20.40 -2.87
N VAL A 102 -6.81 -19.87 -3.59
CA VAL A 102 -7.03 -19.05 -4.77
C VAL A 102 -7.13 -19.87 -6.05
N ASN A 103 -7.94 -19.41 -6.99
CA ASN A 103 -7.92 -19.91 -8.36
C ASN A 103 -6.87 -19.14 -9.21
N GLN A 104 -6.60 -19.64 -10.43
CA GLN A 104 -5.59 -19.04 -11.30
C GLN A 104 -5.85 -17.54 -11.58
N ARG A 105 -7.10 -17.17 -11.84
CA ARG A 105 -7.46 -15.76 -12.11
C ARG A 105 -7.20 -14.86 -10.91
N GLN A 106 -7.43 -15.34 -9.70
CA GLN A 106 -7.15 -14.59 -8.48
C GLN A 106 -5.64 -14.46 -8.25
N LEU A 107 -4.88 -15.54 -8.44
CA LEU A 107 -3.42 -15.49 -8.35
C LEU A 107 -2.83 -14.52 -9.38
N ASP A 108 -3.32 -14.54 -10.61
CA ASP A 108 -2.89 -13.62 -11.67
C ASP A 108 -3.16 -12.16 -11.30
N LEU A 109 -4.25 -11.88 -10.57
CA LEU A 109 -4.54 -10.54 -10.06
C LEU A 109 -3.53 -10.10 -9.00
N TYR A 110 -3.19 -10.97 -8.04
CA TYR A 110 -2.13 -10.70 -7.05
C TYR A 110 -0.79 -10.40 -7.75
N LYS A 111 -0.42 -11.20 -8.73
CA LYS A 111 0.80 -11.01 -9.52
C LYS A 111 0.81 -9.71 -10.31
N LYS A 112 -0.34 -9.29 -10.87
CA LYS A 112 -0.48 -7.99 -11.55
C LYS A 112 -0.32 -6.83 -10.58
N LEU A 113 -0.95 -6.92 -9.40
CA LEU A 113 -0.77 -5.91 -8.35
C LEU A 113 0.67 -5.85 -7.86
N TYR A 114 1.31 -7.01 -7.64
CA TYR A 114 2.73 -7.06 -7.28
C TYR A 114 3.61 -6.35 -8.30
N ARG A 115 3.46 -6.66 -9.59
CA ARG A 115 4.23 -6.00 -10.65
C ARG A 115 3.99 -4.50 -10.68
N ALA A 116 2.73 -4.07 -10.63
CA ALA A 116 2.39 -2.66 -10.67
C ALA A 116 2.95 -1.88 -9.47
N ILE A 117 2.85 -2.44 -8.26
CA ILE A 117 3.22 -1.76 -7.02
C ILE A 117 4.71 -1.94 -6.69
N CYS A 118 5.23 -3.16 -6.80
CA CYS A 118 6.55 -3.51 -6.26
C CYS A 118 7.65 -3.52 -7.34
N GLU A 119 7.37 -3.99 -8.55
CA GLU A 119 8.38 -4.06 -9.60
C GLU A 119 8.47 -2.79 -10.42
N ASN A 120 7.33 -2.27 -10.90
CA ASN A 120 7.29 -1.09 -11.78
C ASN A 120 7.42 0.22 -10.98
N ASN A 121 6.98 0.23 -9.73
CA ASN A 121 7.03 1.39 -8.84
C ASN A 121 7.85 1.08 -7.58
N LYS A 122 9.15 0.90 -7.74
CA LYS A 122 10.09 0.64 -6.63
C LYS A 122 10.13 1.72 -5.54
N TYR A 123 9.43 2.82 -5.73
CA TYR A 123 9.47 4.02 -4.88
C TYR A 123 8.21 4.22 -4.04
N TRP A 124 7.20 3.38 -4.15
CA TRP A 124 5.91 3.56 -3.50
C TRP A 124 5.99 3.73 -1.97
N TYR A 125 6.92 3.09 -1.28
CA TYR A 125 7.08 3.27 0.16
C TYR A 125 8.03 4.39 0.57
N LYS A 126 8.78 4.99 -0.34
CA LYS A 126 9.57 6.18 -0.04
C LYS A 126 8.69 7.43 0.11
N THR A 127 7.57 7.48 -0.60
CA THR A 127 6.61 8.57 -0.50
C THR A 127 5.82 8.56 0.80
N PHE A 128 5.87 7.47 1.57
CA PHE A 128 5.14 7.30 2.82
C PHE A 128 6.01 7.45 4.07
N SER A 129 7.09 8.18 4.00
CA SER A 129 8.03 8.38 5.11
C SER A 129 7.45 9.11 6.31
N GLY A 130 6.34 8.80 6.81
CA GLY A 130 5.68 9.37 7.99
C GLY A 130 4.36 8.68 8.32
N ILE A 131 3.74 8.02 7.36
CA ILE A 131 2.42 7.38 7.51
C ILE A 131 2.52 5.87 7.30
N TYR A 132 3.66 5.31 7.59
CA TYR A 132 3.92 3.91 7.32
C TYR A 132 3.33 3.04 8.43
N SER A 133 2.40 2.18 8.09
CA SER A 133 1.82 1.22 9.02
C SER A 133 2.29 -0.21 8.76
N ASP A 134 2.29 -1.04 9.80
CA ASP A 134 2.56 -2.48 9.66
C ASP A 134 1.54 -3.16 8.73
N ASP A 135 0.34 -2.57 8.59
CA ASP A 135 -0.70 -3.06 7.68
C ASP A 135 -0.25 -2.95 6.22
N LEU A 136 0.46 -1.87 5.85
CA LEU A 136 1.02 -1.71 4.51
C LEU A 136 2.13 -2.74 4.24
N VAL A 137 3.00 -3.00 5.23
CA VAL A 137 4.03 -4.05 5.10
C VAL A 137 3.40 -5.41 4.91
N SER A 138 2.37 -5.73 5.71
CA SER A 138 1.64 -6.99 5.60
C SER A 138 0.98 -7.15 4.24
N PHE A 139 0.40 -6.07 3.70
CA PHE A 139 -0.19 -6.08 2.35
C PHE A 139 0.84 -6.35 1.26
N VAL A 140 1.96 -5.64 1.29
CA VAL A 140 3.03 -5.85 0.30
C VAL A 140 3.63 -7.24 0.43
N ALA A 141 3.83 -7.72 1.65
CA ALA A 141 4.29 -9.08 1.91
C ALA A 141 3.31 -10.12 1.35
N LEU A 142 1.98 -9.88 1.40
CA LEU A 142 1.00 -10.75 0.78
C LEU A 142 1.16 -10.80 -0.74
N LEU A 143 1.34 -9.64 -1.39
CA LEU A 143 1.57 -9.59 -2.84
C LEU A 143 2.85 -10.33 -3.23
N GLN A 144 3.93 -10.13 -2.48
CA GLN A 144 5.21 -10.81 -2.69
C GLN A 144 5.07 -12.31 -2.49
N PHE A 145 4.41 -12.74 -1.41
CA PHE A 145 4.18 -14.14 -1.09
C PHE A 145 3.41 -14.85 -2.22
N MET A 146 2.30 -14.26 -2.67
CA MET A 146 1.52 -14.80 -3.78
C MET A 146 2.29 -14.83 -5.10
N ASN A 147 3.22 -13.90 -5.31
CA ASN A 147 4.05 -13.86 -6.52
C ASN A 147 5.11 -14.97 -6.59
N HIS A 148 5.44 -15.63 -5.46
CA HIS A 148 6.37 -16.77 -5.46
C HIS A 148 5.83 -17.99 -6.17
N PHE A 149 4.53 -18.20 -6.18
CA PHE A 149 3.92 -19.38 -6.82
C PHE A 149 3.83 -19.20 -8.33
N SER A 150 4.18 -20.23 -9.09
CA SER A 150 4.09 -20.22 -10.55
C SER A 150 2.64 -20.19 -11.03
N ASP A 151 1.80 -21.03 -10.41
CA ASP A 151 0.39 -21.18 -10.69
C ASP A 151 -0.42 -21.54 -9.43
N ALA A 152 -1.75 -21.56 -9.57
CA ALA A 152 -2.65 -21.88 -8.46
C ALA A 152 -2.60 -23.37 -8.07
N ASP A 153 -2.13 -24.26 -8.95
CA ASP A 153 -1.99 -25.68 -8.64
C ASP A 153 -0.79 -25.92 -7.73
N GLU A 154 0.26 -25.12 -7.86
CA GLU A 154 1.40 -25.15 -6.94
C GLU A 154 0.95 -24.83 -5.50
N ILE A 155 0.11 -23.81 -5.32
CA ILE A 155 -0.47 -23.48 -3.99
C ILE A 155 -1.31 -24.66 -3.47
N ARG A 156 -2.13 -25.28 -4.31
CA ARG A 156 -3.01 -26.40 -3.90
C ARG A 156 -2.24 -27.68 -3.60
N LYS A 157 -1.14 -27.94 -4.32
CA LYS A 157 -0.27 -29.10 -4.08
C LYS A 157 0.61 -28.93 -2.83
N SER A 158 0.87 -27.70 -2.45
CA SER A 158 1.50 -27.39 -1.18
C SER A 158 0.51 -27.63 -0.03
N ASN A 159 1.01 -27.84 1.18
CA ASN A 159 0.13 -28.00 2.34
C ASN A 159 -0.59 -26.67 2.64
N ILE A 160 -1.85 -26.55 2.19
CA ILE A 160 -2.64 -25.32 2.31
C ILE A 160 -2.85 -24.88 3.78
N GLU A 161 -2.90 -25.83 4.70
CA GLU A 161 -3.05 -25.55 6.14
C GLU A 161 -1.79 -24.92 6.74
N MET A 162 -0.65 -25.08 6.09
CA MET A 162 0.62 -24.48 6.52
C MET A 162 0.88 -23.11 5.88
N GLN A 163 0.12 -22.71 4.87
CA GLN A 163 0.32 -21.42 4.18
C GLN A 163 0.20 -20.22 5.13
N PRO A 164 -0.74 -20.17 6.10
CA PRO A 164 -0.78 -19.13 7.12
C PRO A 164 0.53 -18.95 7.89
N GLU A 165 1.18 -20.05 8.27
CA GLU A 165 2.45 -20.03 8.99
C GLU A 165 3.59 -19.52 8.10
N TYR A 166 3.67 -20.00 6.85
CA TYR A 166 4.68 -19.54 5.89
C TYR A 166 4.52 -18.05 5.58
N TYR A 167 3.29 -17.59 5.36
CA TYR A 167 3.03 -16.18 5.17
C TYR A 167 3.40 -15.36 6.40
N ASN A 168 3.05 -15.83 7.61
CA ASN A 168 3.39 -15.14 8.85
C ASN A 168 4.93 -15.00 9.02
N ALA A 169 5.69 -16.05 8.76
CA ALA A 169 7.14 -16.00 8.78
C ALA A 169 7.68 -14.95 7.79
N PHE A 170 7.12 -14.91 6.58
CA PHE A 170 7.48 -13.96 5.53
C PHE A 170 7.18 -12.51 5.92
N VAL A 171 6.01 -12.25 6.54
CA VAL A 171 5.64 -10.92 7.05
C VAL A 171 6.58 -10.49 8.18
N CYS A 172 6.89 -11.39 9.12
CA CYS A 172 7.81 -11.10 10.22
C CYS A 172 9.20 -10.71 9.71
N GLU A 173 9.72 -11.42 8.70
CA GLU A 173 10.98 -11.06 8.06
C GLU A 173 10.92 -9.68 7.40
N SER A 174 9.84 -9.38 6.69
CA SER A 174 9.61 -8.08 6.04
C SER A 174 9.53 -6.93 7.05
N LEU A 175 8.84 -7.14 8.18
CA LEU A 175 8.75 -6.18 9.28
C LEU A 175 10.11 -5.96 9.94
N ASN A 176 10.87 -7.02 10.21
CA ASN A 176 12.21 -6.93 10.81
C ASN A 176 13.16 -6.12 9.91
N LYS A 177 13.22 -6.43 8.62
CA LYS A 177 14.01 -5.66 7.65
C LYS A 177 13.65 -4.17 7.67
N ARG A 178 12.37 -3.87 7.75
CA ARG A 178 11.91 -2.48 7.84
C ARG A 178 12.38 -1.81 9.13
N TYR A 179 12.20 -2.45 10.28
CA TYR A 179 12.62 -1.88 11.56
C TYR A 179 14.14 -1.65 11.62
N GLU A 180 14.93 -2.53 11.02
CA GLU A 180 16.38 -2.34 10.87
C GLU A 180 16.70 -1.08 10.03
N ILE A 181 16.02 -0.91 8.89
CA ILE A 181 16.19 0.28 8.03
C ILE A 181 15.80 1.55 8.80
N MET A 182 14.72 1.52 9.56
CA MET A 182 14.28 2.66 10.36
C MET A 182 15.26 2.99 11.48
N ARG A 183 15.75 2.01 12.21
CA ARG A 183 16.76 2.21 13.28
C ARG A 183 18.03 2.84 12.73
N ASN A 184 18.48 2.44 11.56
CA ASN A 184 19.69 2.96 10.92
C ASN A 184 19.50 4.38 10.33
N LYS A 185 18.26 4.84 10.15
CA LYS A 185 17.94 6.17 9.60
C LYS A 185 17.55 7.20 10.66
N LEU A 186 17.12 6.78 11.83
CA LEU A 186 16.81 7.68 12.93
C LEU A 186 18.11 8.08 13.63
N PRO A 187 18.39 9.38 13.78
CA PRO A 187 19.46 9.82 14.68
C PRO A 187 19.14 9.29 16.07
N ILE A 188 20.08 8.59 16.67
CA ILE A 188 20.00 8.15 18.07
C ILE A 188 20.03 9.45 18.90
N TYR A 189 18.87 9.97 19.27
CA TYR A 189 18.80 10.96 20.33
C TYR A 189 19.03 10.19 21.63
N PRO A 190 20.05 10.55 22.42
CA PRO A 190 20.19 9.96 23.74
C PRO A 190 18.93 10.32 24.53
N ILE A 191 18.24 9.31 25.02
CA ILE A 191 17.17 9.48 26.01
C ILE A 191 17.88 9.95 27.28
N LEU A 192 17.74 11.25 27.57
CA LEU A 192 18.12 11.84 28.85
C LEU A 192 17.10 11.45 29.92
#